data_9e4075058b6cef5454961f838140ca9f
#
_entry.id   9e4075058b6cef5454961f838140ca9f
#
_cell.length_a   1.000
_cell.length_b   1.000
_cell.length_c   1.000
_cell.angle_alpha   90.00
_cell.angle_beta   90.00
_cell.angle_gamma   90.00
#
_symmetry.space_group_name_H-M   'P 1'
#
loop_
_entity.id
_entity.type
_entity.pdbx_description
1 polymer ?
#
loop_
_entity_poly.entity_id
_entity_poly.type
_entity_poly.pdbx_seq_one_letter_code
_entity_poly.pdbx_strand_id
1 'polypeptide(L)'
;MSVLLSRRALGLSALALALSASTAANAAEYGFKDLVQGTGATRVGAADADVVIVMYADYNCGYCKRMEPVLAKALKADPRLAVVHKEWPIFGAVSEYAARVALAASYQGRYEAVHRAFLLSPTRLSDAAMIDTVARQAGADGARLAGDLKAHRGDIDAILARNEREAGLLGLQGTPGLVINGYLLRGALSDEDLKTIVQNIRGMRSAPPSA
;
A
#
# COMPACT_ATOMS: atom_id res chain seq x y z
N MET A 1 -61.76 36.01 6.69
CA MET A 1 -60.49 35.84 7.37
C MET A 1 -59.64 34.97 6.45
N SER A 2 -58.74 35.60 5.68
CA SER A 2 -57.88 34.91 4.68
C SER A 2 -56.49 34.69 5.26
N VAL A 3 -56.06 33.47 5.34
CA VAL A 3 -54.71 33.12 5.82
C VAL A 3 -53.78 33.05 4.61
N LEU A 4 -52.83 33.99 4.54
CA LEU A 4 -51.73 34.01 3.57
C LEU A 4 -50.63 33.04 3.97
N LEU A 5 -50.48 31.94 3.25
CA LEU A 5 -49.36 31.00 3.39
C LEU A 5 -48.11 31.54 2.71
N SER A 6 -47.08 31.77 3.52
CA SER A 6 -45.77 32.31 3.13
C SER A 6 -44.95 31.31 2.27
N ARG A 7 -44.49 31.76 1.07
CA ARG A 7 -43.67 31.04 0.09
C ARG A 7 -42.17 31.12 0.41
N ARG A 8 -41.71 30.81 1.60
CA ARG A 8 -40.27 30.95 1.95
C ARG A 8 -39.61 29.73 2.60
N ALA A 9 -40.00 28.51 2.27
CA ALA A 9 -39.39 27.32 2.87
C ALA A 9 -39.02 26.20 1.86
N LEU A 10 -38.57 26.54 0.66
CA LEU A 10 -38.22 25.53 -0.38
C LEU A 10 -36.81 25.74 -1.01
N GLY A 11 -35.87 26.34 -0.29
CA GLY A 11 -34.55 26.70 -0.86
C GLY A 11 -33.33 26.00 -0.26
N LEU A 12 -33.43 25.16 0.77
CA LEU A 12 -32.21 24.66 1.48
C LEU A 12 -31.98 23.16 1.42
N SER A 13 -32.83 22.36 0.79
CA SER A 13 -32.69 20.90 0.77
C SER A 13 -31.94 20.33 -0.47
N ALA A 14 -31.73 21.14 -1.52
CA ALA A 14 -31.09 20.64 -2.74
C ALA A 14 -29.55 20.64 -2.71
N LEU A 15 -28.93 21.43 -1.81
CA LEU A 15 -27.45 21.57 -1.77
C LEU A 15 -26.76 20.45 -0.99
N ALA A 16 -27.45 19.82 -0.03
CA ALA A 16 -26.86 18.75 0.79
C ALA A 16 -26.78 17.39 0.08
N LEU A 17 -27.64 17.13 -0.93
CA LEU A 17 -27.59 15.87 -1.69
C LEU A 17 -26.50 15.83 -2.75
N ALA A 18 -26.04 16.98 -3.25
CA ALA A 18 -25.03 17.04 -4.32
C ALA A 18 -23.60 16.73 -3.81
N LEU A 19 -23.29 17.03 -2.51
CA LEU A 19 -21.97 16.72 -1.95
C LEU A 19 -21.78 15.22 -1.63
N SER A 20 -22.85 14.52 -1.30
CA SER A 20 -22.78 13.09 -0.96
C SER A 20 -22.64 12.20 -2.21
N ALA A 21 -23.11 12.64 -3.36
CA ALA A 21 -23.02 11.90 -4.62
C ALA A 21 -21.60 11.92 -5.23
N SER A 22 -20.83 13.01 -5.01
CA SER A 22 -19.47 13.15 -5.57
C SER A 22 -18.44 12.26 -4.89
N THR A 23 -18.59 11.98 -3.58
CA THR A 23 -17.67 11.08 -2.85
C THR A 23 -17.94 9.60 -3.14
N ALA A 24 -19.19 9.24 -3.36
CA ALA A 24 -19.58 7.87 -3.72
C ALA A 24 -19.18 7.51 -5.17
N ALA A 25 -19.24 8.44 -6.11
CA ALA A 25 -18.85 8.23 -7.49
C ALA A 25 -17.33 8.00 -7.63
N ASN A 26 -16.49 8.73 -6.88
CA ASN A 26 -15.03 8.55 -6.90
C ASN A 26 -14.57 7.22 -6.27
N ALA A 27 -15.31 6.68 -5.30
CA ALA A 27 -14.99 5.39 -4.69
C ALA A 27 -15.39 4.19 -5.58
N ALA A 28 -16.41 4.34 -6.44
CA ALA A 28 -16.88 3.30 -7.34
C ALA A 28 -15.98 3.10 -8.57
N GLU A 29 -15.12 4.08 -8.89
CA GLU A 29 -14.24 4.07 -10.07
C GLU A 29 -12.83 3.54 -9.78
N TYR A 30 -12.45 3.37 -8.49
CA TYR A 30 -11.11 2.96 -8.09
C TYR A 30 -11.01 1.43 -8.01
N GLY A 31 -10.38 0.83 -9.01
CA GLY A 31 -10.25 -0.62 -9.13
C GLY A 31 -8.88 -1.17 -8.72
N PHE A 32 -8.77 -2.50 -8.65
CA PHE A 32 -7.49 -3.17 -8.35
C PHE A 32 -6.35 -2.75 -9.29
N LYS A 33 -6.65 -2.46 -10.55
CA LYS A 33 -5.65 -1.97 -11.52
C LYS A 33 -5.01 -0.66 -11.07
N ASP A 34 -5.77 0.22 -10.44
CA ASP A 34 -5.28 1.52 -9.97
C ASP A 34 -4.29 1.34 -8.81
N LEU A 35 -4.49 0.32 -7.97
CA LEU A 35 -3.56 -0.02 -6.89
C LEU A 35 -2.19 -0.46 -7.40
N VAL A 36 -2.11 -1.05 -8.60
CA VAL A 36 -0.86 -1.57 -9.15
C VAL A 36 -0.21 -0.65 -10.18
N GLN A 37 -0.90 0.42 -10.63
CA GLN A 37 -0.35 1.38 -11.58
C GLN A 37 0.74 2.25 -10.95
N GLY A 38 1.80 2.54 -11.72
CA GLY A 38 2.88 3.42 -11.27
C GLY A 38 3.69 2.88 -10.09
N THR A 39 3.63 1.57 -9.82
CA THR A 39 4.31 0.95 -8.68
C THR A 39 5.61 0.24 -9.05
N GLY A 40 6.17 0.50 -10.24
CA GLY A 40 7.34 -0.23 -10.76
C GLY A 40 8.52 -0.31 -9.78
N ALA A 41 8.80 0.78 -9.06
CA ALA A 41 9.89 0.84 -8.10
C ALA A 41 9.66 -0.01 -6.83
N THR A 42 8.40 -0.26 -6.47
CA THR A 42 8.01 -1.02 -5.26
C THR A 42 7.42 -2.39 -5.59
N ARG A 43 7.48 -2.82 -6.86
CA ARG A 43 7.02 -4.12 -7.33
C ARG A 43 8.16 -5.12 -7.37
N VAL A 44 7.94 -6.29 -6.80
CA VAL A 44 8.87 -7.43 -6.77
C VAL A 44 8.17 -8.65 -7.36
N GLY A 45 8.91 -9.50 -8.08
CA GLY A 45 8.41 -10.72 -8.70
C GLY A 45 8.10 -10.55 -10.20
N ALA A 46 7.25 -11.41 -10.75
CA ALA A 46 7.00 -11.48 -12.17
C ALA A 46 6.33 -10.23 -12.75
N ALA A 47 6.82 -9.76 -13.89
CA ALA A 47 6.21 -8.63 -14.60
C ALA A 47 4.81 -8.98 -15.11
N ASP A 48 4.63 -10.22 -15.59
CA ASP A 48 3.40 -10.82 -16.12
C ASP A 48 2.66 -11.72 -15.11
N ALA A 49 2.83 -11.45 -13.81
CA ALA A 49 2.20 -12.22 -12.74
C ALA A 49 0.69 -12.39 -12.95
N ASP A 50 0.20 -13.61 -12.79
CA ASP A 50 -1.23 -13.91 -12.82
C ASP A 50 -1.90 -13.61 -11.46
N VAL A 51 -1.12 -13.62 -10.37
CA VAL A 51 -1.55 -13.17 -9.06
C VAL A 51 -0.65 -12.05 -8.57
N VAL A 52 -1.24 -10.93 -8.19
CA VAL A 52 -0.54 -9.78 -7.63
C VAL A 52 -1.07 -9.50 -6.22
N ILE A 53 -0.15 -9.40 -5.28
CA ILE A 53 -0.42 -9.05 -3.88
C ILE A 53 -0.01 -7.59 -3.69
N VAL A 54 -0.93 -6.73 -3.26
CA VAL A 54 -0.62 -5.37 -2.79
C VAL A 54 -0.59 -5.41 -1.28
N MET A 55 0.51 -4.99 -0.66
CA MET A 55 0.68 -4.95 0.80
C MET A 55 0.89 -3.52 1.26
N TYR A 56 -0.04 -3.01 2.07
CA TYR A 56 0.12 -1.75 2.81
C TYR A 56 0.83 -2.04 4.12
N ALA A 57 2.00 -1.44 4.32
CA ALA A 57 2.90 -1.79 5.42
C ALA A 57 3.51 -0.57 6.12
N ASP A 58 3.79 -0.76 7.41
CA ASP A 58 4.65 0.10 8.21
C ASP A 58 5.84 -0.70 8.75
N TYR A 59 7.03 -0.16 8.66
CA TYR A 59 8.28 -0.82 9.07
C TYR A 59 8.38 -1.11 10.57
N ASN A 60 7.61 -0.41 11.38
CA ASN A 60 7.53 -0.64 12.82
C ASN A 60 6.35 -1.54 13.24
N CYS A 61 5.60 -2.07 12.28
CA CYS A 61 4.53 -3.01 12.52
C CYS A 61 5.07 -4.45 12.68
N GLY A 62 4.87 -5.05 13.84
CA GLY A 62 5.31 -6.43 14.10
C GLY A 62 4.62 -7.47 13.20
N TYR A 63 3.37 -7.22 12.78
CA TYR A 63 2.66 -8.10 11.83
C TYR A 63 3.21 -7.97 10.40
N CYS A 64 3.64 -6.77 9.98
CA CYS A 64 4.32 -6.58 8.69
C CYS A 64 5.67 -7.31 8.67
N LYS A 65 6.43 -7.22 9.76
CA LYS A 65 7.69 -7.96 9.94
C LYS A 65 7.49 -9.47 9.81
N ARG A 66 6.39 -10.02 10.34
CA ARG A 66 6.07 -11.45 10.19
C ARG A 66 5.60 -11.81 8.78
N MET A 67 4.96 -10.88 8.07
CA MET A 67 4.47 -11.12 6.71
C MET A 67 5.60 -11.15 5.67
N GLU A 68 6.69 -10.40 5.88
CA GLU A 68 7.78 -10.32 4.92
C GLU A 68 8.41 -11.68 4.57
N PRO A 69 8.82 -12.54 5.53
CA PRO A 69 9.36 -13.86 5.17
C PRO A 69 8.35 -14.76 4.45
N VAL A 70 7.04 -14.63 4.74
CA VAL A 70 5.97 -15.36 4.05
C VAL A 70 5.91 -14.95 2.58
N LEU A 71 5.92 -13.64 2.30
CA LEU A 71 5.92 -13.12 0.93
C LEU A 71 7.21 -13.51 0.17
N ALA A 72 8.36 -13.36 0.81
CA ALA A 72 9.64 -13.74 0.21
C ALA A 72 9.70 -15.23 -0.17
N LYS A 73 9.17 -16.11 0.69
CA LYS A 73 9.07 -17.54 0.43
C LYS A 73 8.09 -17.84 -0.71
N ALA A 74 6.94 -17.17 -0.74
CA ALA A 74 5.96 -17.32 -1.80
C ALA A 74 6.50 -16.87 -3.15
N LEU A 75 7.17 -15.71 -3.24
CA LEU A 75 7.82 -15.22 -4.45
C LEU A 75 8.89 -16.18 -4.97
N LYS A 76 9.68 -16.78 -4.06
CA LYS A 76 10.71 -17.76 -4.45
C LYS A 76 10.10 -19.05 -4.99
N ALA A 77 8.96 -19.48 -4.44
CA ALA A 77 8.30 -20.74 -4.81
C ALA A 77 7.42 -20.62 -6.05
N ASP A 78 6.96 -19.42 -6.39
CA ASP A 78 5.98 -19.19 -7.45
C ASP A 78 6.44 -18.09 -8.43
N PRO A 79 6.96 -18.48 -9.61
CA PRO A 79 7.48 -17.53 -10.61
C PRO A 79 6.39 -16.70 -11.30
N ARG A 80 5.10 -16.95 -11.04
CA ARG A 80 3.97 -16.19 -11.59
C ARG A 80 3.32 -15.28 -10.55
N LEU A 81 3.97 -15.07 -9.40
CA LEU A 81 3.53 -14.19 -8.34
C LEU A 81 4.28 -12.85 -8.41
N ALA A 82 3.60 -11.77 -8.06
CA ALA A 82 4.23 -10.49 -7.78
C ALA A 82 3.67 -9.87 -6.50
N VAL A 83 4.50 -9.08 -5.84
CA VAL A 83 4.12 -8.27 -4.68
C VAL A 83 4.37 -6.80 -5.00
N VAL A 84 3.41 -5.94 -4.69
CA VAL A 84 3.53 -4.49 -4.72
C VAL A 84 3.50 -4.01 -3.28
N HIS A 85 4.59 -3.39 -2.84
CA HIS A 85 4.67 -2.80 -1.52
C HIS A 85 4.16 -1.36 -1.56
N LYS A 86 3.30 -1.01 -0.60
CA LYS A 86 2.73 0.31 -0.38
C LYS A 86 3.17 0.80 0.99
N GLU A 87 4.07 1.78 1.00
CA GLU A 87 4.48 2.43 2.24
C GLU A 87 3.28 3.16 2.87
N TRP A 88 2.87 2.71 4.04
CA TRP A 88 1.78 3.32 4.82
C TRP A 88 2.20 3.48 6.28
N PRO A 89 3.00 4.54 6.59
CA PRO A 89 3.60 4.76 7.89
C PRO A 89 2.59 5.33 8.89
N ILE A 90 1.96 4.45 9.69
CA ILE A 90 0.94 4.81 10.68
C ILE A 90 1.45 4.90 12.12
N PHE A 91 2.72 4.54 12.37
CA PHE A 91 3.32 4.56 13.71
C PHE A 91 4.22 5.79 13.97
N GLY A 92 3.92 6.91 13.31
CA GLY A 92 4.51 8.21 13.59
C GLY A 92 5.80 8.52 12.81
N ALA A 93 6.46 9.60 13.20
CA ALA A 93 7.54 10.23 12.43
C ALA A 93 8.72 9.32 12.07
N VAL A 94 9.07 8.37 12.94
CA VAL A 94 10.15 7.41 12.66
C VAL A 94 9.76 6.47 11.52
N SER A 95 8.53 5.95 11.53
CA SER A 95 8.00 5.12 10.44
C SER A 95 7.89 5.91 9.14
N GLU A 96 7.47 7.18 9.21
CA GLU A 96 7.42 8.06 8.05
C GLU A 96 8.81 8.28 7.45
N TYR A 97 9.81 8.55 8.27
CA TYR A 97 11.19 8.71 7.79
C TYR A 97 11.72 7.40 7.16
N ALA A 98 11.45 6.25 7.76
CA ALA A 98 11.84 4.96 7.18
C ALA A 98 11.19 4.72 5.81
N ALA A 99 9.89 5.03 5.65
CA ALA A 99 9.19 4.94 4.38
C ALA A 99 9.81 5.86 3.31
N ARG A 100 10.16 7.08 3.68
CA ARG A 100 10.85 8.04 2.81
C ARG A 100 12.21 7.53 2.36
N VAL A 101 13.00 6.98 3.28
CA VAL A 101 14.33 6.42 2.99
C VAL A 101 14.22 5.22 2.06
N ALA A 102 13.26 4.32 2.27
CA ALA A 102 13.05 3.18 1.37
C ALA A 102 12.65 3.64 -0.04
N LEU A 103 11.73 4.61 -0.16
CA LEU A 103 11.34 5.17 -1.45
C LEU A 103 12.50 5.92 -2.12
N ALA A 104 13.31 6.68 -1.37
CA ALA A 104 14.51 7.33 -1.92
C ALA A 104 15.54 6.32 -2.44
N ALA A 105 15.70 5.16 -1.77
CA ALA A 105 16.58 4.10 -2.22
C ALA A 105 16.17 3.50 -3.58
N SER A 106 14.91 3.71 -4.02
CA SER A 106 14.46 3.26 -5.35
C SER A 106 15.19 3.96 -6.48
N TYR A 107 15.60 5.22 -6.31
CA TYR A 107 16.38 5.98 -7.29
C TYR A 107 17.82 5.47 -7.44
N GLN A 108 18.22 4.57 -6.54
CA GLN A 108 19.49 3.84 -6.60
C GLN A 108 19.32 2.36 -7.02
N GLY A 109 18.08 1.93 -7.32
CA GLY A 109 17.76 0.52 -7.55
C GLY A 109 17.91 -0.35 -6.29
N ARG A 110 17.76 0.24 -5.10
CA ARG A 110 17.96 -0.43 -3.80
C ARG A 110 16.71 -0.55 -2.96
N TYR A 111 15.53 -0.20 -3.50
CA TYR A 111 14.28 -0.26 -2.76
C TYR A 111 14.07 -1.61 -2.07
N GLU A 112 14.07 -2.72 -2.81
CA GLU A 112 13.78 -4.05 -2.27
C GLU A 112 14.74 -4.43 -1.14
N ALA A 113 16.04 -4.18 -1.32
CA ALA A 113 17.05 -4.50 -0.31
C ALA A 113 16.83 -3.71 0.98
N VAL A 114 16.57 -2.39 0.86
CA VAL A 114 16.32 -1.51 2.01
C VAL A 114 14.99 -1.85 2.68
N HIS A 115 13.92 -2.02 1.89
CA HIS A 115 12.60 -2.42 2.38
C HIS A 115 12.67 -3.69 3.23
N ARG A 116 13.31 -4.74 2.70
CA ARG A 116 13.48 -5.99 3.42
C ARG A 116 14.34 -5.84 4.67
N ALA A 117 15.42 -5.08 4.61
CA ALA A 117 16.28 -4.83 5.77
C ALA A 117 15.50 -4.13 6.90
N PHE A 118 14.61 -3.20 6.59
CA PHE A 118 13.76 -2.55 7.58
C PHE A 118 12.73 -3.50 8.19
N LEU A 119 12.04 -4.29 7.37
CA LEU A 119 11.06 -5.27 7.88
C LEU A 119 11.73 -6.43 8.65
N LEU A 120 12.92 -6.86 8.25
CA LEU A 120 13.67 -7.92 8.93
C LEU A 120 14.53 -7.41 10.08
N SER A 121 14.54 -6.09 10.35
CA SER A 121 15.24 -5.55 11.53
C SER A 121 14.75 -6.25 12.80
N PRO A 122 15.65 -6.80 13.62
CA PRO A 122 15.28 -7.56 14.83
C PRO A 122 14.64 -6.67 15.89
N THR A 123 14.89 -5.38 15.83
CA THR A 123 14.34 -4.38 16.74
C THR A 123 13.45 -3.39 15.99
N ARG A 124 12.71 -2.59 16.74
CA ARG A 124 11.97 -1.46 16.20
C ARG A 124 12.97 -0.41 15.70
N LEU A 125 12.71 0.19 14.54
CA LEU A 125 13.46 1.36 14.08
C LEU A 125 13.17 2.52 15.03
N SER A 126 14.20 3.06 15.67
CA SER A 126 14.03 4.02 16.79
C SER A 126 14.22 5.48 16.38
N ASP A 127 15.10 5.72 15.40
CA ASP A 127 15.53 7.05 15.00
C ASP A 127 16.14 7.08 13.60
N ALA A 128 16.39 8.29 13.09
CA ALA A 128 16.96 8.49 11.75
C ALA A 128 18.36 7.87 11.59
N ALA A 129 19.20 7.93 12.60
CA ALA A 129 20.57 7.41 12.53
C ALA A 129 20.60 5.88 12.36
N MET A 130 19.70 5.18 13.06
CA MET A 130 19.50 3.74 12.88
C MET A 130 18.97 3.41 11.50
N ILE A 131 17.94 4.13 11.03
CA ILE A 131 17.35 3.95 9.69
C ILE A 131 18.41 4.11 8.61
N ASP A 132 19.18 5.20 8.64
CA ASP A 132 20.25 5.47 7.68
C ASP A 132 21.34 4.39 7.73
N THR A 133 21.64 3.88 8.92
CA THR A 133 22.62 2.81 9.09
C THR A 133 22.15 1.51 8.47
N VAL A 134 20.90 1.11 8.73
CA VAL A 134 20.31 -0.11 8.13
C VAL A 134 20.21 0.03 6.62
N ALA A 135 19.82 1.20 6.09
CA ALA A 135 19.76 1.43 4.65
C ALA A 135 21.13 1.30 3.98
N ARG A 136 22.19 1.86 4.59
CA ARG A 136 23.57 1.69 4.10
C ARG A 136 24.03 0.24 4.15
N GLN A 137 23.73 -0.49 5.20
CA GLN A 137 24.05 -1.92 5.32
C GLN A 137 23.31 -2.75 4.26
N ALA A 138 22.14 -2.32 3.83
CA ALA A 138 21.37 -2.91 2.74
C ALA A 138 21.89 -2.50 1.33
N GLY A 139 22.96 -1.72 1.28
CA GLY A 139 23.66 -1.36 0.03
C GLY A 139 23.22 -0.04 -0.59
N ALA A 140 22.46 0.81 0.12
CA ALA A 140 22.22 2.17 -0.32
C ALA A 140 23.46 3.05 -0.10
N ASP A 141 23.79 3.89 -1.08
CA ASP A 141 24.82 4.93 -0.91
C ASP A 141 24.26 6.05 -0.03
N GLY A 142 24.82 6.17 1.18
CA GLY A 142 24.31 7.11 2.18
C GLY A 142 24.45 8.58 1.78
N ALA A 143 25.53 8.95 1.10
CA ALA A 143 25.72 10.33 0.64
C ALA A 143 24.71 10.68 -0.47
N ARG A 144 24.50 9.79 -1.41
CA ARG A 144 23.51 9.92 -2.47
C ARG A 144 22.09 9.88 -1.93
N LEU A 145 21.81 9.04 -0.92
CA LEU A 145 20.47 8.89 -0.32
C LEU A 145 19.94 10.21 0.25
N ALA A 146 20.79 10.99 0.92
CA ALA A 146 20.40 12.31 1.42
C ALA A 146 20.07 13.29 0.27
N GLY A 147 20.79 13.19 -0.85
CA GLY A 147 20.51 13.94 -2.08
C GLY A 147 19.18 13.51 -2.71
N ASP A 148 18.94 12.21 -2.83
CA ASP A 148 17.72 11.64 -3.42
C ASP A 148 16.47 12.01 -2.58
N LEU A 149 16.54 11.96 -1.24
CA LEU A 149 15.48 12.41 -0.34
C LEU A 149 15.08 13.88 -0.59
N LYS A 150 16.06 14.73 -0.86
CA LYS A 150 15.82 16.15 -1.14
C LYS A 150 15.30 16.38 -2.56
N ALA A 151 15.95 15.77 -3.54
CA ALA A 151 15.65 15.95 -4.96
C ALA A 151 14.27 15.41 -5.34
N HIS A 152 13.87 14.28 -4.75
CA HIS A 152 12.62 13.58 -5.07
C HIS A 152 11.55 13.71 -3.99
N ARG A 153 11.69 14.72 -3.11
CA ARG A 153 10.75 14.93 -2.01
C ARG A 153 9.30 14.98 -2.48
N GLY A 154 9.02 15.73 -3.55
CA GLY A 154 7.65 15.87 -4.08
C GLY A 154 7.05 14.56 -4.56
N ASP A 155 7.84 13.74 -5.25
CA ASP A 155 7.40 12.42 -5.75
C ASP A 155 7.15 11.46 -4.58
N ILE A 156 8.04 11.45 -3.59
CA ILE A 156 7.92 10.64 -2.38
C ILE A 156 6.66 11.05 -1.59
N ASP A 157 6.45 12.35 -1.38
CA ASP A 157 5.25 12.88 -0.72
C ASP A 157 3.98 12.48 -1.47
N ALA A 158 3.98 12.53 -2.80
CA ALA A 158 2.85 12.12 -3.63
C ALA A 158 2.56 10.63 -3.51
N ILE A 159 3.59 9.77 -3.46
CA ILE A 159 3.44 8.31 -3.25
C ILE A 159 2.82 8.04 -1.88
N LEU A 160 3.36 8.60 -0.81
CA LEU A 160 2.84 8.41 0.55
C LEU A 160 1.39 8.89 0.67
N ALA A 161 1.09 10.09 0.16
CA ALA A 161 -0.26 10.63 0.16
C ALA A 161 -1.25 9.79 -0.67
N ARG A 162 -0.80 9.19 -1.78
CA ARG A 162 -1.60 8.25 -2.56
C ARG A 162 -1.89 6.99 -1.76
N ASN A 163 -0.87 6.37 -1.16
CA ASN A 163 -1.03 5.15 -0.38
C ASN A 163 -1.97 5.35 0.81
N GLU A 164 -1.90 6.50 1.49
CA GLU A 164 -2.83 6.89 2.57
C GLU A 164 -4.27 6.98 2.07
N ARG A 165 -4.51 7.66 0.93
CA ARG A 165 -5.85 7.75 0.33
C ARG A 165 -6.40 6.38 -0.08
N GLU A 166 -5.56 5.55 -0.69
CA GLU A 166 -5.92 4.18 -1.09
C GLU A 166 -6.31 3.34 0.14
N ALA A 167 -5.50 3.40 1.20
CA ALA A 167 -5.80 2.71 2.45
C ALA A 167 -7.14 3.15 3.06
N GLY A 168 -7.42 4.46 3.02
CA GLY A 168 -8.70 5.03 3.44
C GLY A 168 -9.88 4.54 2.60
N LEU A 169 -9.76 4.55 1.26
CA LEU A 169 -10.79 4.04 0.34
C LEU A 169 -11.06 2.54 0.54
N LEU A 170 -10.04 1.76 0.86
CA LEU A 170 -10.15 0.33 1.16
C LEU A 170 -10.70 0.07 2.58
N GLY A 171 -10.90 1.10 3.39
CA GLY A 171 -11.34 0.94 4.79
C GLY A 171 -10.33 0.19 5.66
N LEU A 172 -9.02 0.31 5.38
CA LEU A 172 -7.98 -0.28 6.20
C LEU A 172 -7.92 0.43 7.55
N GLN A 173 -7.81 -0.33 8.64
CA GLN A 173 -7.73 0.18 10.02
C GLN A 173 -6.34 -0.06 10.64
N GLY A 174 -5.40 -0.62 9.88
CA GLY A 174 -4.04 -0.94 10.34
C GLY A 174 -3.27 -1.78 9.35
N THR A 175 -2.02 -2.07 9.71
CA THR A 175 -1.06 -2.81 8.89
C THR A 175 -0.78 -4.21 9.42
N PRO A 176 -0.49 -5.20 8.56
CA PRO A 176 -0.56 -5.11 7.11
C PRO A 176 -2.01 -5.13 6.60
N GLY A 177 -2.31 -4.34 5.57
CA GLY A 177 -3.49 -4.52 4.72
C GLY A 177 -3.04 -5.20 3.43
N LEU A 178 -3.75 -6.24 3.01
CA LEU A 178 -3.42 -6.99 1.80
C LEU A 178 -4.56 -6.92 0.80
N VAL A 179 -4.25 -6.69 -0.47
CA VAL A 179 -5.21 -6.85 -1.57
C VAL A 179 -4.63 -7.83 -2.58
N ILE A 180 -5.25 -8.98 -2.73
CA ILE A 180 -4.78 -10.05 -3.61
C ILE A 180 -5.75 -10.17 -4.78
N ASN A 181 -5.33 -9.73 -5.97
CA ASN A 181 -6.19 -9.68 -7.17
C ASN A 181 -7.59 -9.07 -6.91
N GLY A 182 -7.67 -8.05 -6.05
CA GLY A 182 -8.91 -7.35 -5.71
C GLY A 182 -9.61 -7.84 -4.42
N TYR A 183 -9.18 -8.96 -3.84
CA TYR A 183 -9.71 -9.43 -2.56
C TYR A 183 -8.97 -8.81 -1.38
N LEU A 184 -9.70 -8.07 -0.56
CA LEU A 184 -9.16 -7.40 0.63
C LEU A 184 -9.03 -8.37 1.80
N LEU A 185 -7.85 -8.43 2.40
CA LEU A 185 -7.52 -9.22 3.57
C LEU A 185 -6.84 -8.33 4.62
N ARG A 186 -7.14 -8.55 5.88
CA ARG A 186 -6.57 -7.76 6.98
C ARG A 186 -5.69 -8.63 7.86
N GLY A 187 -4.53 -8.09 8.23
CA GLY A 187 -3.55 -8.80 9.07
C GLY A 187 -2.57 -9.67 8.29
N ALA A 188 -1.66 -10.29 9.02
CA ALA A 188 -0.66 -11.19 8.46
C ALA A 188 -1.26 -12.58 8.21
N LEU A 189 -0.82 -13.23 7.14
CA LEU A 189 -1.18 -14.59 6.77
C LEU A 189 -0.05 -15.57 7.14
N SER A 190 -0.40 -16.84 7.33
CA SER A 190 0.56 -17.92 7.33
C SER A 190 0.98 -18.30 5.89
N ASP A 191 2.08 -19.06 5.76
CA ASP A 191 2.51 -19.62 4.46
C ASP A 191 1.39 -20.46 3.81
N GLU A 192 0.69 -21.26 4.62
CA GLU A 192 -0.37 -22.16 4.15
C GLU A 192 -1.61 -21.39 3.71
N ASP A 193 -2.03 -20.39 4.49
CA ASP A 193 -3.16 -19.52 4.13
C ASP A 193 -2.88 -18.78 2.83
N LEU A 194 -1.70 -18.16 2.69
CA LEU A 194 -1.34 -17.45 1.47
C LEU A 194 -1.34 -18.39 0.26
N LYS A 195 -0.74 -19.58 0.39
CA LYS A 195 -0.74 -20.59 -0.68
C LYS A 195 -2.15 -20.99 -1.10
N THR A 196 -3.02 -21.24 -0.13
CA THR A 196 -4.42 -21.61 -0.35
C THR A 196 -5.18 -20.50 -1.07
N ILE A 197 -5.01 -19.25 -0.64
CA ILE A 197 -5.65 -18.09 -1.27
C ILE A 197 -5.19 -17.94 -2.73
N VAL A 198 -3.89 -18.03 -3.00
CA VAL A 198 -3.33 -17.95 -4.37
C VAL A 198 -3.91 -19.06 -5.26
N GLN A 199 -3.99 -20.28 -4.76
CA GLN A 199 -4.57 -21.41 -5.49
C GLN A 199 -6.06 -21.19 -5.80
N ASN A 200 -6.85 -20.73 -4.82
CA ASN A 200 -8.26 -20.43 -5.00
C ASN A 200 -8.51 -19.32 -6.04
N ILE A 201 -7.71 -18.26 -6.00
CA ILE A 201 -7.80 -17.18 -6.99
C ILE A 201 -7.52 -17.70 -8.41
N ARG A 202 -6.54 -18.58 -8.58
CA ARG A 202 -6.26 -19.22 -9.87
C ARG A 202 -7.39 -20.15 -10.30
N GLY A 203 -7.94 -20.95 -9.38
CA GLY A 203 -9.08 -21.81 -9.65
C GLY A 203 -10.32 -21.06 -10.13
N MET A 204 -10.65 -19.93 -9.49
CA MET A 204 -11.77 -19.09 -9.91
C MET A 204 -11.59 -18.48 -11.31
N ARG A 205 -10.36 -18.17 -11.72
CA ARG A 205 -10.06 -17.61 -13.06
C ARG A 205 -10.10 -18.69 -14.16
N SER A 206 -9.90 -19.95 -13.79
CA SER A 206 -9.92 -21.09 -14.72
C SER A 206 -11.30 -21.71 -14.87
N ALA A 207 -12.27 -21.34 -14.01
CA ALA A 207 -13.63 -21.82 -14.11
C ALA A 207 -14.34 -21.18 -15.34
N PRO A 208 -15.03 -21.95 -16.19
CA PRO A 208 -15.84 -21.38 -17.26
C PRO A 208 -16.93 -20.48 -16.64
N PRO A 209 -17.32 -19.38 -17.32
CA PRO A 209 -18.42 -18.56 -16.85
C PRO A 209 -19.64 -19.47 -16.67
N SER A 210 -20.26 -19.42 -15.48
CA SER A 210 -21.52 -20.09 -15.21
C SER A 210 -22.56 -19.58 -16.21
N ALA A 211 -23.13 -20.51 -16.99
CA ALA A 211 -24.18 -20.24 -17.98
C ALA A 211 -25.45 -19.71 -17.32
#